data_10860b1de9b8f9cadf99d195932142ad
#
_entry.id   10860b1de9b8f9cadf99d195932142ad
#
_cell.length_a   1.000
_cell.length_b   1.000
_cell.length_c   1.000
_cell.angle_alpha   90.00
_cell.angle_beta   90.00
_cell.angle_gamma   90.00
#
_symmetry.space_group_name_H-M   'P 1'
#
loop_
_entity.id
_entity.type
_entity.pdbx_description
1 polymer ?
#
loop_
_entity_poly.entity_id
_entity_poly.type
_entity_poly.pdbx_seq_one_letter_code
_entity_poly.pdbx_strand_id
1 'polypeptide(L)'
;MRTRWRDHDWHLVHDAPQAPVLHMALDEALTDAVASGRRPPTLRIWEWAAPAVVIGRFQSLRNEVDMAAARRHGIEVVRRISGGGAMFIEPGNTITYSIYAPASLVEGLSFQESYALMDAWVLDALGELGIRAWYQPLNDIASDAGKIGGAAQTRRGGAVLHHVTMAYDIDAAKMLEVLRIGREKLSDKGTTSAAKRVDPLRSQTGLPREQVIERMLASFRRLHGLAGDRLRDGELAQARKLVRDKFGAAPWLADVP
;
A
#
# COMPACT_ATOMS: atom_id res chain seq x y z
N MET A 1 -22.03 -3.62 8.94
CA MET A 1 -20.61 -3.56 8.52
C MET A 1 -19.70 -2.80 9.51
N ARG A 2 -20.12 -1.67 10.09
CA ARG A 2 -19.30 -0.91 11.08
C ARG A 2 -19.01 -1.65 12.40
N THR A 3 -19.78 -2.67 12.77
CA THR A 3 -19.58 -3.44 14.02
C THR A 3 -18.29 -4.24 14.02
N ARG A 4 -17.94 -4.91 12.91
CA ARG A 4 -16.75 -5.78 12.82
C ARG A 4 -15.42 -5.09 13.20
N TRP A 5 -15.25 -3.80 12.85
CA TRP A 5 -14.05 -3.04 13.18
C TRP A 5 -13.93 -2.72 14.67
N ARG A 6 -15.08 -2.49 15.35
CA ARG A 6 -15.15 -2.12 16.78
C ARG A 6 -14.95 -3.29 17.71
N ASP A 7 -15.00 -4.51 17.17
CA ASP A 7 -14.74 -5.74 17.95
C ASP A 7 -13.23 -5.98 18.18
N HIS A 8 -12.39 -5.05 17.71
CA HIS A 8 -10.93 -5.15 17.77
C HIS A 8 -10.29 -3.92 18.43
N ASP A 9 -9.25 -4.17 19.22
CA ASP A 9 -8.37 -3.12 19.76
C ASP A 9 -7.30 -2.78 18.72
N TRP A 10 -7.46 -1.67 18.02
CA TRP A 10 -6.56 -1.25 16.95
C TRP A 10 -5.34 -0.52 17.49
N HIS A 11 -4.17 -0.90 16.96
CA HIS A 11 -2.89 -0.29 17.30
C HIS A 11 -2.30 0.44 16.09
N LEU A 12 -1.66 1.58 16.34
CA LEU A 12 -0.96 2.38 15.33
C LEU A 12 0.54 2.13 15.42
N VAL A 13 1.13 1.79 14.28
CA VAL A 13 2.58 1.85 14.07
C VAL A 13 2.88 2.93 13.04
N HIS A 14 3.61 3.96 13.46
CA HIS A 14 4.11 5.03 12.59
C HIS A 14 5.54 5.35 13.03
N ASP A 15 6.49 4.59 12.51
CA ASP A 15 7.90 4.62 12.90
C ASP A 15 8.76 5.37 11.86
N ALA A 16 10.04 5.53 12.17
CA ALA A 16 11.04 6.14 11.31
C ALA A 16 11.11 5.46 9.92
N PRO A 17 11.60 6.16 8.88
CA PRO A 17 11.72 5.63 7.53
C PRO A 17 12.51 4.33 7.46
N GLN A 18 12.02 3.38 6.65
CA GLN A 18 12.61 2.07 6.43
C GLN A 18 12.97 1.85 4.95
N ALA A 19 13.97 1.01 4.71
CA ALA A 19 14.34 0.60 3.35
C ALA A 19 13.18 -0.13 2.64
N PRO A 20 13.01 0.02 1.32
CA PRO A 20 11.93 -0.61 0.56
C PRO A 20 11.80 -2.11 0.79
N VAL A 21 12.91 -2.84 0.73
CA VAL A 21 12.92 -4.29 0.95
C VAL A 21 12.47 -4.66 2.37
N LEU A 22 12.75 -3.82 3.38
CA LEU A 22 12.33 -4.07 4.75
C LEU A 22 10.81 -3.86 4.91
N HIS A 23 10.21 -2.92 4.18
CA HIS A 23 8.76 -2.77 4.14
C HIS A 23 8.06 -4.03 3.63
N MET A 24 8.61 -4.67 2.59
CA MET A 24 8.07 -5.94 2.06
C MET A 24 8.12 -7.05 3.12
N ALA A 25 9.22 -7.16 3.83
CA ALA A 25 9.41 -8.13 4.89
C ALA A 25 8.54 -7.86 6.13
N LEU A 26 8.37 -6.59 6.49
CA LEU A 26 7.50 -6.18 7.61
C LEU A 26 6.04 -6.52 7.34
N ASP A 27 5.56 -6.39 6.10
CA ASP A 27 4.19 -6.79 5.76
C ASP A 27 3.95 -8.29 6.03
N GLU A 28 4.90 -9.15 5.69
CA GLU A 28 4.79 -10.59 5.99
C GLU A 28 4.91 -10.85 7.50
N ALA A 29 5.91 -10.28 8.16
CA ALA A 29 6.17 -10.50 9.58
C ALA A 29 4.99 -10.05 10.47
N LEU A 30 4.42 -8.88 10.20
CA LEU A 30 3.29 -8.34 10.96
C LEU A 30 1.99 -9.09 10.66
N THR A 31 1.77 -9.52 9.42
CA THR A 31 0.63 -10.38 9.06
C THR A 31 0.69 -11.69 9.85
N ASP A 32 1.85 -12.34 9.90
CA ASP A 32 2.05 -13.58 10.67
C ASP A 32 1.96 -13.35 12.18
N ALA A 33 2.35 -12.18 12.68
CA ALA A 33 2.22 -11.82 14.09
C ALA A 33 0.74 -11.65 14.50
N VAL A 34 -0.07 -10.99 13.65
CA VAL A 34 -1.51 -10.86 13.88
C VAL A 34 -2.21 -12.21 13.73
N ALA A 35 -1.88 -12.99 12.71
CA ALA A 35 -2.44 -14.33 12.49
C ALA A 35 -2.25 -15.26 13.71
N SER A 36 -1.12 -15.13 14.39
CA SER A 36 -0.78 -15.93 15.59
C SER A 36 -1.21 -15.30 16.92
N GLY A 37 -1.90 -14.17 16.92
CA GLY A 37 -2.33 -13.44 18.11
C GLY A 37 -1.18 -12.78 18.90
N ARG A 38 0.04 -12.78 18.40
CA ARG A 38 1.21 -12.13 19.04
C ARG A 38 1.17 -10.61 18.93
N ARG A 39 0.43 -10.08 17.97
CA ARG A 39 0.16 -8.65 17.76
C ARG A 39 -1.34 -8.41 17.62
N PRO A 40 -1.89 -7.35 18.24
CA PRO A 40 -3.26 -6.93 17.97
C PRO A 40 -3.41 -6.43 16.52
N PRO A 41 -4.65 -6.30 16.02
CA PRO A 41 -4.91 -5.67 14.74
C PRO A 41 -4.24 -4.31 14.66
N THR A 42 -3.57 -4.03 13.54
CA THR A 42 -2.66 -2.90 13.44
C THR A 42 -2.89 -2.12 12.15
N LEU A 43 -2.99 -0.79 12.29
CA LEU A 43 -2.80 0.17 11.21
C LEU A 43 -1.34 0.62 11.23
N ARG A 44 -0.64 0.50 10.10
CA ARG A 44 0.74 0.96 9.96
C ARG A 44 0.84 2.00 8.86
N ILE A 45 1.42 3.16 9.18
CA ILE A 45 1.85 4.14 8.18
C ILE A 45 3.29 3.84 7.79
N TRP A 46 3.60 3.91 6.49
CA TRP A 46 4.93 3.64 5.98
C TRP A 46 5.66 4.95 5.72
N GLU A 47 6.89 5.02 6.22
CA GLU A 47 7.85 6.06 5.85
C GLU A 47 8.98 5.43 5.04
N TRP A 48 9.15 5.89 3.81
CA TRP A 48 10.10 5.34 2.86
C TRP A 48 11.47 6.01 2.99
N ALA A 49 12.54 5.22 3.18
CA ALA A 49 13.91 5.73 3.26
C ALA A 49 14.56 5.92 1.89
N ALA A 50 14.01 5.33 0.83
CA ALA A 50 14.55 5.41 -0.52
C ALA A 50 13.44 5.26 -1.57
N PRO A 51 13.67 5.75 -2.81
CA PRO A 51 12.73 5.56 -3.91
C PRO A 51 12.66 4.09 -4.34
N ALA A 52 11.46 3.64 -4.72
CA ALA A 52 11.22 2.25 -5.08
C ALA A 52 10.17 2.08 -6.16
N VAL A 53 10.29 0.99 -6.90
CA VAL A 53 9.18 0.34 -7.60
C VAL A 53 8.81 -0.92 -6.83
N VAL A 54 7.55 -1.02 -6.43
CA VAL A 54 7.00 -2.20 -5.78
C VAL A 54 6.14 -2.97 -6.75
N ILE A 55 6.60 -4.15 -7.20
CA ILE A 55 5.81 -5.03 -8.07
C ILE A 55 4.97 -6.01 -7.26
N GLY A 56 3.80 -6.37 -7.81
CA GLY A 56 2.91 -7.36 -7.21
C GLY A 56 3.49 -8.78 -7.28
N ARG A 57 2.98 -9.67 -6.42
CA ARG A 57 3.45 -11.05 -6.28
C ARG A 57 3.56 -11.82 -7.60
N PHE A 58 2.61 -11.59 -8.52
CA PHE A 58 2.47 -12.35 -9.75
C PHE A 58 2.85 -11.57 -11.01
N GLN A 59 3.42 -10.38 -10.87
CA GLN A 59 3.83 -9.57 -12.02
C GLN A 59 5.18 -10.02 -12.57
N SER A 60 5.30 -10.01 -13.90
CA SER A 60 6.58 -10.22 -14.58
C SER A 60 7.48 -9.00 -14.37
N LEU A 61 8.65 -9.21 -13.79
CA LEU A 61 9.62 -8.13 -13.56
C LEU A 61 9.96 -7.41 -14.87
N ARG A 62 10.24 -8.18 -15.92
CA ARG A 62 10.65 -7.68 -17.23
C ARG A 62 9.55 -6.88 -17.92
N ASN A 63 8.29 -7.30 -17.76
CA ASN A 63 7.16 -6.63 -18.41
C ASN A 63 6.72 -5.36 -17.68
N GLU A 64 6.98 -5.27 -16.38
CA GLU A 64 6.51 -4.16 -15.55
C GLU A 64 7.53 -3.04 -15.40
N VAL A 65 8.84 -3.35 -15.39
CA VAL A 65 9.89 -2.39 -14.98
C VAL A 65 10.97 -2.25 -16.05
N ASP A 66 11.31 -1.01 -16.37
CA ASP A 66 12.55 -0.70 -17.07
C ASP A 66 13.70 -0.66 -16.06
N MET A 67 14.41 -1.78 -15.94
CA MET A 67 15.50 -1.94 -14.99
C MET A 67 16.69 -1.00 -15.28
N ALA A 68 16.87 -0.56 -16.53
CA ALA A 68 17.92 0.41 -16.87
C ALA A 68 17.51 1.80 -16.39
N ALA A 69 16.25 2.20 -16.60
CA ALA A 69 15.72 3.44 -16.07
C ALA A 69 15.73 3.45 -14.53
N ALA A 70 15.28 2.38 -13.88
CA ALA A 70 15.32 2.26 -12.42
C ALA A 70 16.74 2.49 -11.87
N ARG A 71 17.75 1.86 -12.46
CA ARG A 71 19.16 2.08 -12.07
C ARG A 71 19.64 3.50 -12.29
N ARG A 72 19.28 4.13 -13.44
CA ARG A 72 19.67 5.54 -13.71
C ARG A 72 19.13 6.50 -12.67
N HIS A 73 17.91 6.24 -12.18
CA HIS A 73 17.24 7.07 -11.16
C HIS A 73 17.53 6.65 -9.72
N GLY A 74 18.37 5.63 -9.50
CA GLY A 74 18.66 5.11 -8.15
C GLY A 74 17.43 4.51 -7.46
N ILE A 75 16.49 3.95 -8.22
CA ILE A 75 15.23 3.40 -7.73
C ILE A 75 15.39 1.91 -7.44
N GLU A 76 15.11 1.51 -6.21
CA GLU A 76 15.10 0.11 -5.78
C GLU A 76 13.87 -0.62 -6.35
N VAL A 77 14.03 -1.85 -6.81
CA VAL A 77 12.90 -2.66 -7.28
C VAL A 77 12.67 -3.80 -6.32
N VAL A 78 11.48 -3.90 -5.75
CA VAL A 78 11.11 -4.91 -4.76
C VAL A 78 9.79 -5.59 -5.12
N ARG A 79 9.61 -6.84 -4.69
CA ARG A 79 8.39 -7.62 -4.89
C ARG A 79 7.66 -7.82 -3.57
N ARG A 80 6.37 -7.47 -3.51
CA ARG A 80 5.52 -7.69 -2.35
C ARG A 80 4.83 -9.06 -2.36
N ILE A 81 4.25 -9.46 -1.23
CA ILE A 81 3.51 -10.74 -1.10
C ILE A 81 2.08 -10.71 -1.62
N SER A 82 1.48 -9.53 -1.78
CA SER A 82 0.14 -9.36 -2.33
C SER A 82 0.16 -9.23 -3.86
N GLY A 83 -0.95 -9.52 -4.52
CA GLY A 83 -1.13 -9.31 -5.96
C GLY A 83 -1.26 -7.83 -6.33
N GLY A 84 -1.84 -7.57 -7.50
CA GLY A 84 -2.07 -6.22 -8.02
C GLY A 84 -0.93 -5.64 -8.85
N GLY A 85 -1.10 -4.40 -9.32
CA GLY A 85 -0.18 -3.69 -10.21
C GLY A 85 1.06 -3.12 -9.53
N ALA A 86 2.02 -2.69 -10.33
CA ALA A 86 3.23 -2.03 -9.84
C ALA A 86 2.93 -0.62 -9.32
N MET A 87 3.72 -0.20 -8.33
CA MET A 87 3.66 1.12 -7.72
C MET A 87 5.02 1.81 -7.83
N PHE A 88 4.98 3.11 -8.11
CA PHE A 88 6.15 3.99 -8.08
C PHE A 88 6.11 4.84 -6.82
N ILE A 89 7.21 4.85 -6.08
CA ILE A 89 7.33 5.48 -4.76
C ILE A 89 8.58 6.33 -4.71
N GLU A 90 8.44 7.53 -4.15
CA GLU A 90 9.59 8.33 -3.68
C GLU A 90 9.31 8.79 -2.24
N PRO A 91 10.34 8.97 -1.40
CA PRO A 91 10.15 9.51 -0.05
C PRO A 91 9.37 10.83 -0.09
N GLY A 92 8.29 10.91 0.70
CA GLY A 92 7.44 12.10 0.80
C GLY A 92 6.41 12.29 -0.31
N ASN A 93 6.45 11.53 -1.42
CA ASN A 93 5.51 11.72 -2.54
C ASN A 93 4.28 10.82 -2.51
N THR A 94 4.20 9.90 -1.55
CA THR A 94 3.05 9.02 -1.33
C THR A 94 2.65 8.97 0.13
N ILE A 95 1.40 8.54 0.36
CA ILE A 95 0.94 8.09 1.68
C ILE A 95 0.61 6.61 1.53
N THR A 96 1.44 5.77 2.16
CA THR A 96 1.26 4.32 2.15
C THR A 96 0.86 3.84 3.54
N TYR A 97 -0.15 2.99 3.63
CA TYR A 97 -0.52 2.33 4.88
C TYR A 97 -0.84 0.86 4.68
N SER A 98 -0.68 0.07 5.74
CA SER A 98 -1.15 -1.31 5.82
C SER A 98 -2.10 -1.50 7.00
N ILE A 99 -3.11 -2.32 6.80
CA ILE A 99 -3.98 -2.86 7.83
C ILE A 99 -3.71 -4.35 7.94
N TYR A 100 -3.32 -4.78 9.13
CA TYR A 100 -3.16 -6.19 9.49
C TYR A 100 -4.28 -6.55 10.45
N ALA A 101 -5.14 -7.48 10.07
CA ALA A 101 -6.30 -7.86 10.87
C ALA A 101 -6.54 -9.37 10.85
N PRO A 102 -7.26 -9.95 11.84
CA PRO A 102 -7.75 -11.30 11.76
C PRO A 102 -8.62 -11.48 10.51
N ALA A 103 -8.54 -12.64 9.87
CA ALA A 103 -9.33 -12.94 8.67
C ALA A 103 -10.86 -12.86 8.91
N SER A 104 -11.30 -13.00 10.17
CA SER A 104 -12.69 -12.82 10.58
C SER A 104 -13.26 -11.44 10.26
N LEU A 105 -12.42 -10.40 10.17
CA LEU A 105 -12.85 -9.05 9.76
C LEU A 105 -13.51 -9.06 8.38
N VAL A 106 -13.03 -9.90 7.48
CA VAL A 106 -13.49 -10.00 6.07
C VAL A 106 -14.13 -11.36 5.77
N GLU A 107 -14.50 -12.13 6.79
CA GLU A 107 -15.12 -13.44 6.64
C GLU A 107 -16.46 -13.34 5.91
N GLY A 108 -16.70 -14.27 4.97
CA GLY A 108 -17.91 -14.30 4.16
C GLY A 108 -17.99 -13.22 3.07
N LEU A 109 -16.97 -12.34 2.94
CA LEU A 109 -16.94 -11.34 1.90
C LEU A 109 -16.14 -11.81 0.67
N SER A 110 -16.64 -11.48 -0.51
CA SER A 110 -15.87 -11.54 -1.75
C SER A 110 -14.64 -10.63 -1.66
N PHE A 111 -13.69 -10.76 -2.59
CA PHE A 111 -12.54 -9.85 -2.64
C PHE A 111 -12.99 -8.39 -2.81
N GLN A 112 -13.94 -8.12 -3.70
CA GLN A 112 -14.43 -6.78 -3.97
C GLN A 112 -15.10 -6.16 -2.74
N GLU A 113 -15.97 -6.89 -2.05
CA GLU A 113 -16.61 -6.43 -0.80
C GLU A 113 -15.58 -6.22 0.31
N SER A 114 -14.55 -7.06 0.37
CA SER A 114 -13.46 -6.92 1.32
C SER A 114 -12.65 -5.65 1.07
N TYR A 115 -12.32 -5.32 -0.19
CA TYR A 115 -11.67 -4.05 -0.54
C TYR A 115 -12.54 -2.86 -0.13
N ALA A 116 -13.82 -2.86 -0.53
CA ALA A 116 -14.75 -1.79 -0.19
C ALA A 116 -14.90 -1.58 1.33
N LEU A 117 -14.93 -2.69 2.11
CA LEU A 117 -14.96 -2.62 3.57
C LEU A 117 -13.67 -2.00 4.14
N MET A 118 -12.50 -2.44 3.64
CA MET A 118 -11.20 -2.05 4.17
C MET A 118 -10.82 -0.62 3.77
N ASP A 119 -11.35 -0.11 2.65
CA ASP A 119 -11.13 1.27 2.18
C ASP A 119 -12.16 2.27 2.74
N ALA A 120 -13.26 1.83 3.35
CA ALA A 120 -14.35 2.70 3.79
C ALA A 120 -13.89 3.81 4.74
N TRP A 121 -12.99 3.51 5.67
CA TRP A 121 -12.48 4.48 6.64
C TRP A 121 -11.66 5.61 6.00
N VAL A 122 -10.85 5.28 4.98
CA VAL A 122 -10.03 6.28 4.29
C VAL A 122 -10.89 7.14 3.37
N LEU A 123 -11.97 6.59 2.81
CA LEU A 123 -12.96 7.40 2.07
C LEU A 123 -13.65 8.41 2.99
N ASP A 124 -14.02 8.00 4.21
CA ASP A 124 -14.54 8.92 5.24
C ASP A 124 -13.49 10.01 5.57
N ALA A 125 -12.23 9.63 5.76
CA ALA A 125 -11.14 10.56 6.04
C ALA A 125 -10.89 11.56 4.88
N LEU A 126 -10.94 11.10 3.63
CA LEU A 126 -10.81 11.96 2.45
C LEU A 126 -12.00 12.91 2.34
N GLY A 127 -13.22 12.47 2.69
CA GLY A 127 -14.40 13.33 2.78
C GLY A 127 -14.24 14.46 3.80
N GLU A 128 -13.63 14.19 4.96
CA GLU A 128 -13.33 15.22 5.97
C GLU A 128 -12.25 16.22 5.51
N LEU A 129 -11.41 15.81 4.54
CA LEU A 129 -10.46 16.70 3.87
C LEU A 129 -11.07 17.49 2.71
N GLY A 130 -12.38 17.35 2.47
CA GLY A 130 -13.10 18.02 1.38
C GLY A 130 -12.96 17.32 0.02
N ILE A 131 -12.40 16.09 -0.01
CA ILE A 131 -12.24 15.31 -1.24
C ILE A 131 -13.44 14.39 -1.42
N ARG A 132 -14.16 14.55 -2.52
CA ARG A 132 -15.18 13.59 -2.93
C ARG A 132 -14.53 12.37 -3.56
N ALA A 133 -14.25 11.36 -2.72
CA ALA A 133 -13.63 10.13 -3.14
C ALA A 133 -14.59 8.93 -3.04
N TRP A 134 -14.34 7.91 -3.87
CA TRP A 134 -15.08 6.66 -3.84
C TRP A 134 -14.19 5.45 -4.13
N TYR A 135 -14.66 4.29 -3.69
CA TYR A 135 -14.08 3.02 -4.08
C TYR A 135 -14.42 2.71 -5.54
N GLN A 136 -13.40 2.54 -6.36
CA GLN A 136 -13.51 2.16 -7.75
C GLN A 136 -13.05 0.72 -7.93
N PRO A 137 -13.94 -0.21 -8.30
CA PRO A 137 -13.54 -1.60 -8.55
C PRO A 137 -12.44 -1.72 -9.61
N LEU A 138 -11.47 -2.66 -9.44
CA LEU A 138 -11.43 -3.67 -8.36
C LEU A 138 -10.82 -3.17 -7.03
N ASN A 139 -9.88 -2.21 -7.07
CA ASN A 139 -9.00 -1.90 -5.96
C ASN A 139 -8.48 -0.46 -5.98
N ASP A 140 -9.16 0.44 -6.67
CA ASP A 140 -8.76 1.84 -6.77
C ASP A 140 -9.58 2.73 -5.81
N ILE A 141 -8.93 3.78 -5.33
CA ILE A 141 -9.58 4.94 -4.71
C ILE A 141 -9.50 6.07 -5.73
N ALA A 142 -10.64 6.63 -6.10
CA ALA A 142 -10.75 7.65 -7.14
C ALA A 142 -11.53 8.88 -6.64
N SER A 143 -11.32 10.01 -7.32
CA SER A 143 -12.06 11.25 -7.21
C SER A 143 -12.54 11.72 -8.57
N ASP A 144 -13.33 12.79 -8.63
CA ASP A 144 -13.76 13.41 -9.89
C ASP A 144 -12.56 13.81 -10.79
N ALA A 145 -11.42 14.13 -10.21
CA ALA A 145 -10.21 14.55 -10.92
C ALA A 145 -9.30 13.39 -11.36
N GLY A 146 -9.48 12.19 -10.78
CA GLY A 146 -8.71 11.01 -11.18
C GLY A 146 -8.48 9.99 -10.07
N LYS A 147 -7.50 9.10 -10.30
CA LYS A 147 -7.11 8.08 -9.32
C LYS A 147 -6.28 8.71 -8.21
N ILE A 148 -6.71 8.55 -6.96
CA ILE A 148 -5.96 8.94 -5.77
C ILE A 148 -4.99 7.83 -5.36
N GLY A 149 -5.46 6.58 -5.30
CA GLY A 149 -4.66 5.48 -4.80
C GLY A 149 -5.09 4.12 -5.31
N GLY A 150 -4.31 3.12 -4.95
CA GLY A 150 -4.61 1.73 -5.24
C GLY A 150 -4.30 0.84 -4.05
N ALA A 151 -5.17 -0.14 -3.83
CA ALA A 151 -5.07 -1.12 -2.78
C ALA A 151 -4.54 -2.47 -3.30
N ALA A 152 -3.97 -3.25 -2.42
CA ALA A 152 -3.71 -4.66 -2.64
C ALA A 152 -3.98 -5.44 -1.35
N GLN A 153 -4.41 -6.69 -1.49
CA GLN A 153 -4.81 -7.52 -0.36
C GLN A 153 -4.27 -8.94 -0.51
N THR A 154 -3.94 -9.56 0.61
CA THR A 154 -3.70 -11.00 0.69
C THR A 154 -4.25 -11.55 1.99
N ARG A 155 -4.70 -12.82 1.95
CA ARG A 155 -5.18 -13.56 3.13
C ARG A 155 -4.21 -14.69 3.37
N ARG A 156 -3.69 -14.79 4.59
CA ARG A 156 -2.70 -15.80 4.92
C ARG A 156 -2.73 -16.14 6.43
N GLY A 157 -2.58 -17.41 6.77
CA GLY A 157 -2.39 -17.88 8.14
C GLY A 157 -3.50 -17.50 9.14
N GLY A 158 -4.71 -17.14 8.68
CA GLY A 158 -5.79 -16.66 9.54
C GLY A 158 -5.81 -15.12 9.71
N ALA A 159 -4.99 -14.38 8.96
CA ALA A 159 -5.03 -12.92 8.90
C ALA A 159 -5.28 -12.40 7.48
N VAL A 160 -5.70 -11.15 7.38
CA VAL A 160 -5.77 -10.36 6.17
C VAL A 160 -4.77 -9.21 6.27
N LEU A 161 -3.97 -9.05 5.24
CA LEU A 161 -3.17 -7.86 4.95
C LEU A 161 -3.89 -7.07 3.86
N HIS A 162 -4.18 -5.81 4.15
CA HIS A 162 -4.67 -4.85 3.16
C HIS A 162 -3.78 -3.62 3.20
N HIS A 163 -3.17 -3.27 2.09
CA HIS A 163 -2.33 -2.09 2.00
C HIS A 163 -2.72 -1.20 0.82
N VAL A 164 -2.56 0.09 1.01
CA VAL A 164 -2.93 1.13 0.05
C VAL A 164 -1.77 2.09 -0.12
N THR A 165 -1.53 2.50 -1.34
CA THR A 165 -0.66 3.63 -1.65
C THR A 165 -1.47 4.71 -2.36
N MET A 166 -1.48 5.89 -1.78
CA MET A 166 -2.10 7.08 -2.33
C MET A 166 -1.03 8.05 -2.85
N ALA A 167 -1.30 8.63 -4.01
CA ALA A 167 -0.47 9.69 -4.57
C ALA A 167 -0.62 10.96 -3.72
N TYR A 168 0.49 11.46 -3.16
CA TYR A 168 0.51 12.75 -2.51
C TYR A 168 1.07 13.84 -3.43
N ASP A 169 2.24 13.61 -4.04
CA ASP A 169 2.92 14.53 -4.96
C ASP A 169 3.84 13.75 -5.91
N ILE A 170 3.28 13.05 -6.89
CA ILE A 170 4.02 12.10 -7.73
C ILE A 170 4.67 12.78 -8.95
N ASP A 171 5.94 12.48 -9.20
CA ASP A 171 6.61 12.75 -10.48
C ASP A 171 6.13 11.74 -11.54
N ALA A 172 5.08 12.13 -12.27
CA ALA A 172 4.47 11.29 -13.29
C ALA A 172 5.42 11.02 -14.47
N ALA A 173 6.31 11.94 -14.81
CA ALA A 173 7.27 11.78 -15.92
C ALA A 173 8.28 10.68 -15.58
N LYS A 174 8.89 10.74 -14.41
CA LYS A 174 9.82 9.72 -13.92
C LYS A 174 9.14 8.35 -13.77
N MET A 175 7.92 8.32 -13.24
CA MET A 175 7.13 7.10 -13.13
C MET A 175 6.96 6.41 -14.50
N LEU A 176 6.64 7.18 -15.56
CA LEU A 176 6.46 6.64 -16.92
C LEU A 176 7.77 6.20 -17.59
N GLU A 177 8.92 6.70 -17.16
CA GLU A 177 10.21 6.19 -17.63
C GLU A 177 10.51 4.81 -17.05
N VAL A 178 10.11 4.56 -15.81
CA VAL A 178 10.47 3.36 -15.04
C VAL A 178 9.44 2.25 -15.17
N LEU A 179 8.15 2.59 -15.24
CA LEU A 179 7.07 1.60 -15.39
C LEU A 179 6.69 1.38 -16.85
N ARG A 180 6.70 0.11 -17.27
CA ARG A 180 6.41 -0.29 -18.66
C ARG A 180 4.93 -0.46 -18.98
N ILE A 181 4.08 -0.71 -17.98
CA ILE A 181 2.66 -1.10 -18.13
C ILE A 181 1.85 -0.15 -19.01
N GLY A 182 2.17 1.14 -18.99
CA GLY A 182 1.49 2.15 -19.82
C GLY A 182 1.77 2.02 -21.31
N ARG A 183 2.91 1.46 -21.70
CA ARG A 183 3.37 1.41 -23.11
C ARG A 183 2.81 0.20 -23.87
N GLU A 184 2.75 -0.97 -23.25
CA GLU A 184 2.24 -2.19 -23.91
C GLU A 184 0.72 -2.21 -24.03
N LYS A 185 -0.01 -1.73 -23.02
CA LYS A 185 -1.47 -1.60 -23.10
C LYS A 185 -1.96 -0.57 -24.13
N LEU A 186 -1.12 0.37 -24.51
CA LEU A 186 -1.40 1.30 -25.61
C LEU A 186 -1.27 0.64 -26.98
N SER A 187 -0.45 -0.41 -27.15
CA SER A 187 -0.25 -1.08 -28.43
C SER A 187 -1.35 -2.08 -28.78
N ASP A 188 -1.93 -2.78 -27.77
CA ASP A 188 -2.83 -3.91 -28.03
C ASP A 188 -4.33 -3.58 -28.12
N LYS A 189 -4.80 -2.45 -27.63
CA LYS A 189 -6.24 -2.18 -27.55
C LYS A 189 -6.71 -0.78 -28.00
N GLY A 190 -5.85 0.06 -28.53
CA GLY A 190 -6.24 1.36 -29.09
C GLY A 190 -7.04 2.28 -28.13
N THR A 191 -7.09 1.97 -26.84
CA THR A 191 -7.81 2.72 -25.84
C THR A 191 -6.85 3.36 -24.83
N THR A 192 -6.97 4.66 -24.66
CA THR A 192 -6.28 5.57 -23.75
C THR A 192 -6.44 5.22 -22.25
N SER A 193 -6.56 3.96 -21.88
CA SER A 193 -6.72 3.51 -20.49
C SER A 193 -5.44 3.62 -19.65
N ALA A 194 -4.31 3.94 -20.27
CA ALA A 194 -3.03 4.09 -19.58
C ALA A 194 -2.85 5.45 -18.88
N ALA A 195 -3.62 6.44 -19.27
CA ALA A 195 -3.65 7.73 -18.59
C ALA A 195 -4.86 7.82 -17.66
N LYS A 196 -5.02 6.87 -16.74
CA LYS A 196 -5.77 7.20 -15.53
C LYS A 196 -5.01 8.35 -14.88
N ARG A 197 -5.52 9.54 -15.10
CA ARG A 197 -4.97 10.76 -14.51
C ARG A 197 -4.86 10.52 -13.02
N VAL A 198 -3.64 10.50 -12.52
CA VAL A 198 -3.39 10.49 -11.09
C VAL A 198 -3.68 11.89 -10.60
N ASP A 199 -4.47 11.99 -9.54
CA ASP A 199 -4.77 13.27 -8.90
C ASP A 199 -4.24 13.29 -7.47
N PRO A 200 -3.03 13.87 -7.28
CA PRO A 200 -2.34 13.84 -6.00
C PRO A 200 -3.12 14.59 -4.91
N LEU A 201 -3.04 14.10 -3.68
CA LEU A 201 -3.70 14.70 -2.52
C LEU A 201 -3.22 16.12 -2.23
N ARG A 202 -1.97 16.45 -2.55
CA ARG A 202 -1.41 17.78 -2.37
C ARG A 202 -2.15 18.82 -3.20
N SER A 203 -2.43 18.53 -4.47
CA SER A 203 -3.16 19.44 -5.36
C SER A 203 -4.63 19.63 -4.93
N GLN A 204 -5.23 18.57 -4.36
CA GLN A 204 -6.63 18.60 -3.92
C GLN A 204 -6.83 19.30 -2.57
N THR A 205 -5.88 19.17 -1.64
CA THR A 205 -6.03 19.67 -0.27
C THR A 205 -5.23 20.92 0.03
N GLY A 206 -4.11 21.16 -0.67
CA GLY A 206 -3.14 22.20 -0.31
C GLY A 206 -2.43 21.96 1.03
N LEU A 207 -2.67 20.84 1.70
CA LEU A 207 -2.12 20.54 3.03
C LEU A 207 -0.76 19.85 2.92
N PRO A 208 0.15 20.10 3.90
CA PRO A 208 1.34 19.26 4.07
C PRO A 208 0.98 17.79 4.28
N ARG A 209 1.85 16.88 3.80
CA ARG A 209 1.65 15.43 3.85
C ARG A 209 1.35 14.93 5.27
N GLU A 210 2.10 15.42 6.24
CA GLU A 210 1.98 15.06 7.65
C GLU A 210 0.60 15.45 8.20
N GLN A 211 0.06 16.59 7.81
CA GLN A 211 -1.29 17.00 8.22
C GLN A 211 -2.38 16.13 7.58
N VAL A 212 -2.19 15.70 6.33
CA VAL A 212 -3.10 14.73 5.71
C VAL A 212 -3.10 13.43 6.49
N ILE A 213 -1.91 12.89 6.83
CA ILE A 213 -1.76 11.68 7.64
C ILE A 213 -2.42 11.85 9.02
N GLU A 214 -2.14 12.96 9.72
CA GLU A 214 -2.74 13.24 11.03
C GLU A 214 -4.28 13.23 10.99
N ARG A 215 -4.89 13.86 9.98
CA ARG A 215 -6.34 13.85 9.81
C ARG A 215 -6.88 12.46 9.48
N MET A 216 -6.19 11.71 8.63
CA MET A 216 -6.55 10.31 8.37
C MET A 216 -6.53 9.48 9.65
N LEU A 217 -5.47 9.59 10.47
CA LEU A 217 -5.34 8.88 11.74
C LEU A 217 -6.41 9.32 12.75
N ALA A 218 -6.75 10.60 12.78
CA ALA A 218 -7.83 11.12 13.63
C ALA A 218 -9.20 10.52 13.23
N SER A 219 -9.47 10.41 11.93
CA SER A 219 -10.68 9.77 11.42
C SER A 219 -10.74 8.30 11.79
N PHE A 220 -9.65 7.54 11.60
CA PHE A 220 -9.58 6.13 12.00
C PHE A 220 -9.83 5.95 13.51
N ARG A 221 -9.16 6.78 14.34
CA ARG A 221 -9.32 6.76 15.80
C ARG A 221 -10.77 7.03 16.23
N ARG A 222 -11.41 7.98 15.63
CA ARG A 222 -12.82 8.31 15.89
C ARG A 222 -13.77 7.18 15.48
N LEU A 223 -13.50 6.50 14.39
CA LEU A 223 -14.36 5.44 13.86
C LEU A 223 -14.21 4.11 14.61
N HIS A 224 -12.98 3.73 14.95
CA HIS A 224 -12.62 2.38 15.37
C HIS A 224 -11.81 2.29 16.67
N GLY A 225 -11.35 3.43 17.22
CA GLY A 225 -10.33 3.42 18.24
C GLY A 225 -8.94 3.21 17.63
N LEU A 226 -7.90 3.74 18.27
CA LEU A 226 -6.52 3.59 17.80
C LEU A 226 -5.55 3.95 18.93
N ALA A 227 -4.91 2.95 19.52
CA ALA A 227 -3.85 3.11 20.52
C ALA A 227 -2.49 3.26 19.83
N GLY A 228 -1.62 4.10 20.37
CA GLY A 228 -0.23 4.19 19.88
C GLY A 228 0.56 2.93 20.19
N ASP A 229 1.38 2.47 19.24
CA ASP A 229 2.28 1.33 19.40
C ASP A 229 3.55 1.57 18.54
N ARG A 230 4.47 0.61 18.52
CA ARG A 230 5.70 0.64 17.74
C ARG A 230 6.04 -0.76 17.21
N LEU A 231 6.96 -0.83 16.27
CA LEU A 231 7.56 -2.10 15.89
C LEU A 231 8.34 -2.69 17.07
N ARG A 232 8.14 -3.97 17.33
CA ARG A 232 8.83 -4.69 18.42
C ARG A 232 10.13 -5.27 17.90
N ASP A 233 11.14 -5.41 18.77
CA ASP A 233 12.45 -5.92 18.38
C ASP A 233 12.37 -7.30 17.71
N GLY A 234 11.49 -8.19 18.21
CA GLY A 234 11.25 -9.51 17.61
C GLY A 234 10.65 -9.45 16.19
N GLU A 235 9.79 -8.47 15.92
CA GLU A 235 9.20 -8.26 14.59
C GLU A 235 10.24 -7.72 13.61
N LEU A 236 11.06 -6.77 14.06
CA LEU A 236 12.19 -6.26 13.27
C LEU A 236 13.24 -7.34 13.00
N ALA A 237 13.55 -8.17 14.00
CA ALA A 237 14.47 -9.31 13.81
C ALA A 237 13.92 -10.31 12.79
N GLN A 238 12.63 -10.65 12.87
CA GLN A 238 11.95 -11.52 11.91
C GLN A 238 11.93 -10.90 10.51
N ALA A 239 11.61 -9.62 10.38
CA ALA A 239 11.62 -8.92 9.10
C ALA A 239 13.03 -8.90 8.48
N ARG A 240 14.08 -8.62 9.26
CA ARG A 240 15.47 -8.69 8.80
C ARG A 240 15.87 -10.09 8.36
N LYS A 241 15.39 -11.13 9.05
CA LYS A 241 15.57 -12.51 8.61
C LYS A 241 14.90 -12.75 7.25
N LEU A 242 13.65 -12.32 7.08
CA LEU A 242 12.92 -12.42 5.82
C LEU A 242 13.60 -11.63 4.69
N VAL A 243 14.22 -10.49 4.98
CA VAL A 243 15.04 -9.77 3.97
C VAL A 243 16.18 -10.66 3.48
N ARG A 244 16.95 -11.28 4.38
CA ARG A 244 18.08 -12.14 3.98
C ARG A 244 17.63 -13.39 3.23
N ASP A 245 16.56 -14.04 3.71
CA ASP A 245 16.18 -15.37 3.24
C ASP A 245 15.23 -15.33 2.03
N LYS A 246 14.56 -14.19 1.79
CA LYS A 246 13.53 -14.08 0.76
C LYS A 246 13.55 -12.74 0.02
N PHE A 247 13.14 -11.63 0.66
CA PHE A 247 12.82 -10.39 -0.04
C PHE A 247 14.01 -9.69 -0.69
N GLY A 248 15.21 -9.82 -0.13
CA GLY A 248 16.45 -9.30 -0.70
C GLY A 248 17.14 -10.28 -1.67
N ALA A 249 16.60 -11.48 -1.83
CA ALA A 249 17.18 -12.49 -2.71
C ALA A 249 16.71 -12.34 -4.16
N ALA A 250 17.65 -12.41 -5.11
CA ALA A 250 17.35 -12.30 -6.53
C ALA A 250 16.27 -13.29 -7.02
N PRO A 251 16.21 -14.56 -6.56
CA PRO A 251 15.14 -15.48 -6.95
C PRO A 251 13.73 -15.00 -6.58
N TRP A 252 13.56 -14.31 -5.45
CA TRP A 252 12.26 -13.75 -5.08
C TRP A 252 11.83 -12.60 -6.00
N LEU A 253 12.76 -11.69 -6.30
CA LEU A 253 12.46 -10.58 -7.21
C LEU A 253 12.13 -11.09 -8.62
N ALA A 254 12.88 -12.07 -9.10
CA ALA A 254 12.76 -12.66 -10.43
C ALA A 254 11.81 -13.87 -10.52
N ASP A 255 11.03 -14.16 -9.47
CA ASP A 255 10.15 -15.34 -9.38
C ASP A 255 9.14 -15.43 -10.55
N VAL A 256 8.74 -14.29 -11.09
CA VAL A 256 8.05 -14.19 -12.37
C VAL A 256 8.92 -13.32 -13.28
N PRO A 257 9.60 -13.91 -14.27
CA PRO A 257 10.59 -13.23 -15.10
C PRO A 257 9.99 -12.19 -16.06
#